data_7d65bd843be1cc135cc9b62045d333ce
#
_entry.id   7d65bd843be1cc135cc9b62045d333ce
#
_cell.length_a   1.000
_cell.length_b   1.000
_cell.length_c   1.000
_cell.angle_alpha   90.00
_cell.angle_beta   90.00
_cell.angle_gamma   90.00
#
_symmetry.space_group_name_H-M   'P 1'
#
loop_
_entity.id
_entity.type
_entity.pdbx_description
1 polymer ?
#
loop_
_entity_poly.entity_id
_entity_poly.type
_entity_poly.pdbx_seq_one_letter_code
_entity_poly.pdbx_strand_id
1 'polypeptide(L)'
;MKNILLRLTFILFSLSSCTHTDKVSVSSNEEGMKLVVNGKDFMINGMNWDYFPIGTNYSYSLWKQPEDFIKNALDAEMSLLKDMGVNTIRVYTSIQPKWITYIYEKYGIYTMLNHSFGRYGLSINGNWVPVTDYSNLDAQKVLIQEVSEMTQTYKNTPGLLLFLLGNENNYGLFWEGAETENFPNDEKEIAAKGEKLGRPMYRLMNKAAKKIKSIDGSHPVAICNGDLGFIDIIAEECIDVDIYGTNMYRGKSFGDAFESVKKELNMPIIFTEFGADAFDALENKENQRMQAFYMVENWKEIYENAAGLGKSENSIGGFTFQFSDGWWKFGQTKNLEIQDNNASWEGGGYRFDYTEGINNMNEEWFGICGKGPTNEKGLYTLYPRAAYYALKEVHQLNPYDKSVNRTTVSKYFRDIKLKDAVLKARETKVSLD
;
A
#
# COMPACT_ATOMS: atom_id res chain seq x y z
N MET A 1 -59.92 45.66 -22.79
CA MET A 1 -58.85 45.33 -21.82
C MET A 1 -58.69 43.81 -21.84
N LYS A 2 -57.65 43.33 -22.52
CA LYS A 2 -57.35 41.90 -22.64
C LYS A 2 -56.28 41.51 -21.60
N ASN A 3 -56.62 40.62 -20.63
CA ASN A 3 -55.69 40.07 -19.64
C ASN A 3 -54.85 38.97 -20.28
N ILE A 4 -53.56 39.20 -20.40
CA ILE A 4 -52.56 38.18 -20.79
C ILE A 4 -52.10 37.53 -19.54
N LEU A 5 -52.44 36.21 -19.34
CA LEU A 5 -51.97 35.37 -18.30
C LEU A 5 -50.62 34.76 -18.74
N LEU A 6 -49.52 35.23 -18.13
CA LEU A 6 -48.17 34.68 -18.34
C LEU A 6 -48.03 33.37 -17.50
N ARG A 7 -48.01 32.23 -18.15
CA ARG A 7 -47.68 30.96 -17.49
C ARG A 7 -46.14 30.78 -17.43
N LEU A 8 -45.57 30.97 -16.26
CA LEU A 8 -44.19 30.57 -16.00
C LEU A 8 -44.14 29.04 -15.84
N THR A 9 -43.53 28.37 -16.80
CA THR A 9 -43.20 26.93 -16.71
C THR A 9 -41.84 26.80 -16.01
N PHE A 10 -41.86 26.39 -14.75
CA PHE A 10 -40.64 25.98 -14.03
C PHE A 10 -40.17 24.62 -14.56
N ILE A 11 -39.11 24.63 -15.33
CA ILE A 11 -38.38 23.38 -15.68
C ILE A 11 -37.49 23.04 -14.50
N LEU A 12 -37.90 22.09 -13.66
CA LEU A 12 -37.03 21.45 -12.69
C LEU A 12 -36.01 20.61 -13.47
N PHE A 13 -34.81 21.14 -13.58
CA PHE A 13 -33.64 20.28 -13.90
C PHE A 13 -33.34 19.42 -12.66
N SER A 14 -33.82 18.19 -12.65
CA SER A 14 -33.31 17.15 -11.76
C SER A 14 -31.88 16.87 -12.17
N LEU A 15 -30.90 17.43 -11.45
CA LEU A 15 -29.52 16.97 -11.47
C LEU A 15 -29.53 15.56 -10.90
N SER A 16 -29.71 14.57 -11.76
CA SER A 16 -29.37 13.17 -11.46
C SER A 16 -27.87 13.17 -11.26
N SER A 17 -27.42 13.21 -10.02
CA SER A 17 -26.05 12.87 -9.65
C SER A 17 -25.85 11.41 -10.05
N CYS A 18 -25.39 11.17 -11.27
CA CYS A 18 -24.87 9.89 -11.68
C CYS A 18 -23.59 9.70 -10.86
N THR A 19 -23.65 8.93 -9.78
CA THR A 19 -22.46 8.44 -9.08
C THR A 19 -21.71 7.56 -10.08
N HIS A 20 -20.75 8.15 -10.76
CA HIS A 20 -19.93 7.43 -11.73
C HIS A 20 -18.93 6.60 -10.91
N THR A 21 -19.21 5.31 -10.78
CA THR A 21 -18.25 4.36 -10.21
C THR A 21 -17.17 4.13 -11.25
N ASP A 22 -15.90 4.29 -10.86
CA ASP A 22 -14.78 4.01 -11.74
C ASP A 22 -14.78 2.53 -12.15
N LYS A 23 -14.48 2.27 -13.41
CA LYS A 23 -14.26 0.90 -13.90
C LYS A 23 -12.77 0.62 -13.92
N VAL A 24 -12.35 -0.28 -13.07
CA VAL A 24 -10.95 -0.71 -12.95
C VAL A 24 -10.83 -2.16 -13.41
N SER A 25 -9.85 -2.47 -14.25
CA SER A 25 -9.63 -3.82 -14.75
C SER A 25 -8.16 -4.09 -15.02
N VAL A 26 -7.78 -5.36 -14.98
CA VAL A 26 -6.50 -5.83 -15.49
C VAL A 26 -6.65 -6.11 -16.98
N SER A 27 -5.74 -5.57 -17.79
CA SER A 27 -5.61 -5.86 -19.21
C SER A 27 -4.35 -6.68 -19.44
N SER A 28 -4.44 -7.73 -20.24
CA SER A 28 -3.30 -8.54 -20.69
C SER A 28 -3.32 -8.64 -22.19
N ASN A 29 -2.23 -8.26 -22.85
CA ASN A 29 -2.08 -8.31 -24.31
C ASN A 29 -0.61 -8.60 -24.68
N GLU A 30 -0.24 -8.44 -25.95
CA GLU A 30 1.14 -8.67 -26.44
C GLU A 30 2.17 -7.72 -25.82
N GLU A 31 1.76 -6.54 -25.35
CA GLU A 31 2.65 -5.59 -24.67
C GLU A 31 2.87 -5.94 -23.20
N GLY A 32 2.07 -6.86 -22.62
CA GLY A 32 2.15 -7.25 -21.21
C GLY A 32 0.86 -6.98 -20.44
N MET A 33 0.99 -6.82 -19.12
CA MET A 33 -0.13 -6.68 -18.19
C MET A 33 -0.18 -5.25 -17.63
N LYS A 34 -1.38 -4.66 -17.63
CA LYS A 34 -1.63 -3.28 -17.18
C LYS A 34 -2.85 -3.21 -16.29
N LEU A 35 -2.85 -2.27 -15.35
CA LEU A 35 -4.08 -1.79 -14.74
C LEU A 35 -4.70 -0.72 -15.65
N VAL A 36 -6.00 -0.80 -15.85
CA VAL A 36 -6.76 0.13 -16.69
C VAL A 36 -7.87 0.75 -15.85
N VAL A 37 -7.89 2.07 -15.77
CA VAL A 37 -8.92 2.84 -15.06
C VAL A 37 -9.70 3.67 -16.06
N ASN A 38 -11.00 3.44 -16.19
CA ASN A 38 -11.88 4.12 -17.13
C ASN A 38 -11.35 4.12 -18.59
N GLY A 39 -10.77 2.99 -19.00
CA GLY A 39 -10.21 2.80 -20.34
C GLY A 39 -8.84 3.43 -20.57
N LYS A 40 -8.16 3.92 -19.54
CA LYS A 40 -6.81 4.49 -19.62
C LYS A 40 -5.82 3.62 -18.85
N ASP A 41 -4.63 3.41 -19.44
CA ASP A 41 -3.52 2.75 -18.76
C ASP A 41 -3.16 3.50 -17.48
N PHE A 42 -2.99 2.77 -16.38
CA PHE A 42 -2.77 3.36 -15.07
C PHE A 42 -1.60 2.67 -14.35
N MET A 43 -0.52 3.41 -14.12
CA MET A 43 0.58 2.98 -13.27
C MET A 43 0.30 3.43 -11.85
N ILE A 44 0.34 2.51 -10.91
CA ILE A 44 0.12 2.85 -9.50
C ILE A 44 1.42 3.45 -8.94
N ASN A 45 1.43 4.75 -8.72
CA ASN A 45 2.42 5.48 -7.94
C ASN A 45 1.88 5.57 -6.51
N GLY A 46 2.06 4.49 -5.77
CA GLY A 46 1.38 4.27 -4.50
C GLY A 46 2.20 4.66 -3.27
N MET A 47 1.47 4.92 -2.18
CA MET A 47 2.03 5.20 -0.86
C MET A 47 1.26 4.44 0.21
N ASN A 48 1.97 3.74 1.09
CA ASN A 48 1.40 3.29 2.35
C ASN A 48 1.19 4.50 3.25
N TRP A 49 -0.06 4.71 3.66
CA TRP A 49 -0.47 5.88 4.40
C TRP A 49 -1.31 5.50 5.62
N ASP A 50 -0.92 6.04 6.73
CA ASP A 50 -1.65 6.05 7.98
C ASP A 50 -1.45 7.42 8.70
N TYR A 51 -2.19 7.64 9.78
CA TYR A 51 -2.08 8.87 10.56
C TYR A 51 -2.01 8.55 12.05
N PHE A 52 -0.81 8.66 12.60
CA PHE A 52 -0.55 8.45 14.03
C PHE A 52 0.19 9.65 14.62
N PRO A 53 -0.44 10.46 15.49
CA PRO A 53 0.25 11.50 16.22
C PRO A 53 1.37 10.92 17.10
N ILE A 54 2.43 11.72 17.31
CA ILE A 54 3.49 11.40 18.26
C ILE A 54 2.88 11.14 19.65
N GLY A 55 3.37 10.13 20.36
CA GLY A 55 2.84 9.72 21.66
C GLY A 55 1.62 8.80 21.59
N THR A 56 1.23 8.35 20.39
CA THR A 56 0.14 7.38 20.19
C THR A 56 0.66 6.05 19.66
N ASN A 57 -0.20 5.03 19.64
CA ASN A 57 0.11 3.72 19.13
C ASN A 57 -1.05 3.16 18.27
N TYR A 58 -1.00 1.87 17.93
CA TYR A 58 -1.98 1.18 17.10
C TYR A 58 -3.44 1.27 17.58
N SER A 59 -3.68 1.68 18.83
CA SER A 59 -5.04 1.90 19.33
C SER A 59 -5.65 3.23 18.90
N TYR A 60 -4.83 4.17 18.37
CA TYR A 60 -5.31 5.43 17.82
C TYR A 60 -6.06 5.19 16.52
N SER A 61 -7.08 6.00 16.28
CA SER A 61 -7.80 6.02 15.01
C SER A 61 -8.15 7.44 14.62
N LEU A 62 -7.63 7.89 13.47
CA LEU A 62 -8.00 9.16 12.87
C LEU A 62 -9.52 9.24 12.64
N TRP A 63 -10.12 8.12 12.21
CA TRP A 63 -11.54 8.06 11.83
C TRP A 63 -12.52 8.23 12.98
N LYS A 64 -12.04 8.19 14.23
CA LYS A 64 -12.81 8.47 15.46
C LYS A 64 -12.66 9.92 15.94
N GLN A 65 -11.86 10.73 15.27
CA GLN A 65 -11.66 12.13 15.62
C GLN A 65 -12.78 13.02 15.07
N PRO A 66 -12.93 14.27 15.56
CA PRO A 66 -13.86 15.24 14.98
C PRO A 66 -13.63 15.44 13.48
N GLU A 67 -14.71 15.66 12.73
CA GLU A 67 -14.66 15.74 11.26
C GLU A 67 -13.73 16.83 10.75
N ASP A 68 -13.69 17.98 11.44
CA ASP A 68 -12.79 19.09 11.06
C ASP A 68 -11.31 18.73 11.28
N PHE A 69 -11.01 17.95 12.33
CA PHE A 69 -9.66 17.43 12.57
C PHE A 69 -9.27 16.45 11.46
N ILE A 70 -10.15 15.51 11.10
CA ILE A 70 -9.90 14.56 10.01
C ILE A 70 -9.63 15.30 8.71
N LYS A 71 -10.44 16.29 8.34
CA LYS A 71 -10.24 17.11 7.13
C LYS A 71 -8.91 17.84 7.15
N ASN A 72 -8.56 18.47 8.26
CA ASN A 72 -7.28 19.18 8.39
C ASN A 72 -6.09 18.22 8.24
N ALA A 73 -6.15 17.02 8.85
CA ALA A 73 -5.11 16.00 8.73
C ALA A 73 -4.98 15.49 7.28
N LEU A 74 -6.12 15.15 6.64
CA LEU A 74 -6.15 14.75 5.24
C LEU A 74 -5.62 15.87 4.32
N ASP A 75 -6.03 17.11 4.54
CA ASP A 75 -5.60 18.23 3.71
C ASP A 75 -4.09 18.49 3.81
N ALA A 76 -3.54 18.38 4.99
CA ALA A 76 -2.10 18.56 5.19
C ALA A 76 -1.29 17.47 4.45
N GLU A 77 -1.69 16.20 4.57
CA GLU A 77 -0.90 15.08 4.07
C GLU A 77 -1.18 14.75 2.60
N MET A 78 -2.46 14.76 2.18
CA MET A 78 -2.82 14.50 0.78
C MET A 78 -2.31 15.59 -0.17
N SER A 79 -2.15 16.83 0.29
CA SER A 79 -1.53 17.89 -0.50
C SER A 79 -0.07 17.56 -0.85
N LEU A 80 0.70 17.05 0.12
CA LEU A 80 2.09 16.63 -0.11
C LEU A 80 2.16 15.40 -1.01
N LEU A 81 1.28 14.42 -0.81
CA LEU A 81 1.22 13.23 -1.65
C LEU A 81 0.88 13.59 -3.10
N LYS A 82 -0.09 14.46 -3.31
CA LYS A 82 -0.42 14.97 -4.65
C LYS A 82 0.74 15.72 -5.29
N ASP A 83 1.40 16.61 -4.55
CA ASP A 83 2.58 17.37 -5.02
C ASP A 83 3.72 16.43 -5.42
N MET A 84 3.86 15.31 -4.74
CA MET A 84 4.85 14.27 -5.05
C MET A 84 4.47 13.41 -6.26
N GLY A 85 3.24 13.46 -6.75
CA GLY A 85 2.75 12.65 -7.87
C GLY A 85 2.21 11.27 -7.45
N VAL A 86 1.93 11.07 -6.16
CA VAL A 86 1.20 9.88 -5.68
C VAL A 86 -0.23 9.94 -6.21
N ASN A 87 -0.67 8.83 -6.78
CA ASN A 87 -2.02 8.70 -7.34
C ASN A 87 -2.89 7.67 -6.60
N THR A 88 -2.30 6.92 -5.67
CA THR A 88 -3.02 5.89 -4.90
C THR A 88 -2.42 5.78 -3.49
N ILE A 89 -3.29 5.66 -2.48
CA ILE A 89 -2.87 5.29 -1.12
C ILE A 89 -3.35 3.89 -0.79
N ARG A 90 -2.56 3.15 0.00
CA ARG A 90 -3.01 1.93 0.65
C ARG A 90 -3.47 2.27 2.06
N VAL A 91 -4.68 1.87 2.41
CA VAL A 91 -5.24 2.02 3.76
C VAL A 91 -5.90 0.72 4.19
N TYR A 92 -5.82 0.46 5.48
CA TYR A 92 -6.53 -0.66 6.09
C TYR A 92 -8.02 -0.33 6.28
N THR A 93 -8.85 -1.35 6.54
CA THR A 93 -10.26 -1.16 6.90
C THR A 93 -10.41 -0.16 8.04
N SER A 94 -11.55 0.49 8.12
CA SER A 94 -11.97 1.54 9.06
C SER A 94 -12.10 2.94 8.46
N ILE A 95 -11.42 3.25 7.36
CA ILE A 95 -11.73 4.45 6.60
C ILE A 95 -13.17 4.37 6.07
N GLN A 96 -13.96 5.41 6.28
CA GLN A 96 -15.33 5.43 5.77
C GLN A 96 -15.37 5.82 4.30
N PRO A 97 -16.36 5.34 3.51
CA PRO A 97 -16.49 5.68 2.08
C PRO A 97 -16.43 7.18 1.80
N LYS A 98 -17.02 8.02 2.66
CA LYS A 98 -17.00 9.48 2.50
C LYS A 98 -15.58 10.06 2.46
N TRP A 99 -14.63 9.46 3.17
CA TRP A 99 -13.26 9.95 3.20
C TRP A 99 -12.46 9.49 1.97
N ILE A 100 -12.74 8.31 1.45
CA ILE A 100 -12.20 7.87 0.16
C ILE A 100 -12.67 8.84 -0.94
N THR A 101 -13.97 9.14 -0.97
CA THR A 101 -14.54 10.11 -1.91
C THR A 101 -13.93 11.51 -1.75
N TYR A 102 -13.77 11.99 -0.50
CA TYR A 102 -13.17 13.30 -0.23
C TYR A 102 -11.72 13.39 -0.76
N ILE A 103 -10.91 12.35 -0.50
CA ILE A 103 -9.52 12.27 -0.96
C ILE A 103 -9.48 12.27 -2.49
N TYR A 104 -10.31 11.45 -3.11
CA TYR A 104 -10.38 11.34 -4.57
C TYR A 104 -10.85 12.62 -5.25
N GLU A 105 -11.97 13.18 -4.83
CA GLU A 105 -12.55 14.39 -5.45
C GLU A 105 -11.64 15.61 -5.31
N LYS A 106 -10.94 15.74 -4.17
CA LYS A 106 -10.10 16.91 -3.89
C LYS A 106 -8.67 16.77 -4.42
N TYR A 107 -8.11 15.58 -4.35
CA TYR A 107 -6.68 15.34 -4.65
C TYR A 107 -6.45 14.46 -5.88
N GLY A 108 -7.46 13.76 -6.36
CA GLY A 108 -7.31 12.79 -7.46
C GLY A 108 -6.55 11.53 -7.04
N ILE A 109 -6.49 11.24 -5.74
CA ILE A 109 -5.78 10.08 -5.18
C ILE A 109 -6.79 8.97 -4.94
N TYR A 110 -6.55 7.81 -5.54
CA TYR A 110 -7.32 6.60 -5.35
C TYR A 110 -6.95 5.89 -4.03
N THR A 111 -7.79 4.95 -3.63
CA THR A 111 -7.57 4.12 -2.44
C THR A 111 -7.56 2.64 -2.82
N MET A 112 -6.51 1.92 -2.46
CA MET A 112 -6.48 0.48 -2.36
C MET A 112 -6.96 0.09 -0.95
N LEU A 113 -8.13 -0.55 -0.88
CA LEU A 113 -8.75 -0.90 0.40
C LEU A 113 -8.30 -2.29 0.85
N ASN A 114 -7.61 -2.37 1.98
CA ASN A 114 -7.05 -3.60 2.52
C ASN A 114 -7.91 -4.21 3.62
N HIS A 115 -8.21 -5.49 3.51
CA HIS A 115 -8.79 -6.33 4.56
C HIS A 115 -7.73 -7.30 5.07
N SER A 116 -7.42 -7.27 6.38
CA SER A 116 -6.33 -8.09 6.97
C SER A 116 -6.54 -9.59 6.87
N PHE A 117 -7.76 -10.02 6.61
CA PHE A 117 -8.14 -11.41 6.40
C PHE A 117 -7.69 -12.35 7.54
N GLY A 118 -7.89 -11.90 8.78
CA GLY A 118 -7.56 -12.66 9.97
C GLY A 118 -6.07 -12.72 10.33
N ARG A 119 -5.21 -11.91 9.69
CA ARG A 119 -3.76 -11.87 9.94
C ARG A 119 -3.41 -11.65 11.41
N TYR A 120 -4.11 -10.75 12.04
CA TYR A 120 -3.86 -10.32 13.42
C TYR A 120 -4.85 -10.91 14.44
N GLY A 121 -5.54 -11.98 14.06
CA GLY A 121 -6.55 -12.63 14.86
C GLY A 121 -7.97 -12.36 14.36
N LEU A 122 -8.95 -13.04 14.96
CA LEU A 122 -10.33 -13.03 14.53
C LEU A 122 -11.27 -13.22 15.71
N SER A 123 -12.41 -12.53 15.73
CA SER A 123 -13.45 -12.77 16.72
C SER A 123 -14.44 -13.82 16.23
N ILE A 124 -14.48 -14.99 16.88
CA ILE A 124 -15.36 -16.10 16.52
C ILE A 124 -16.33 -16.35 17.67
N ASN A 125 -17.63 -16.25 17.41
CA ASN A 125 -18.68 -16.45 18.42
C ASN A 125 -18.46 -15.60 19.69
N GLY A 126 -17.96 -14.35 19.53
CA GLY A 126 -17.67 -13.43 20.64
C GLY A 126 -16.35 -13.67 21.37
N ASN A 127 -15.58 -14.66 20.99
CA ASN A 127 -14.26 -14.95 21.55
C ASN A 127 -13.16 -14.52 20.60
N TRP A 128 -12.13 -13.86 21.13
CA TRP A 128 -10.96 -13.52 20.37
C TRP A 128 -10.02 -14.71 20.17
N VAL A 129 -9.69 -14.99 18.91
CA VAL A 129 -8.74 -16.03 18.50
C VAL A 129 -7.52 -15.33 17.91
N PRO A 130 -6.35 -15.35 18.57
CA PRO A 130 -5.18 -14.58 18.13
C PRO A 130 -4.51 -15.13 16.87
N VAL A 131 -4.63 -16.43 16.61
CA VAL A 131 -4.09 -17.10 15.41
C VAL A 131 -5.24 -17.73 14.64
N THR A 132 -5.46 -17.29 13.41
CA THR A 132 -6.58 -17.75 12.59
C THR A 132 -6.33 -19.13 12.01
N ASP A 133 -7.19 -20.07 12.32
CA ASP A 133 -7.25 -21.37 11.63
C ASP A 133 -8.17 -21.27 10.41
N TYR A 134 -7.60 -21.17 9.23
CA TYR A 134 -8.34 -21.05 7.97
C TYR A 134 -9.07 -22.33 7.54
N SER A 135 -8.81 -23.46 8.19
CA SER A 135 -9.55 -24.71 8.00
C SER A 135 -10.84 -24.77 8.84
N ASN A 136 -10.93 -23.94 9.89
CA ASN A 136 -12.10 -23.87 10.77
C ASN A 136 -13.30 -23.25 10.03
N LEU A 137 -14.44 -23.92 10.04
CA LEU A 137 -15.64 -23.50 9.31
C LEU A 137 -16.26 -22.21 9.85
N ASP A 138 -16.17 -21.95 11.14
CA ASP A 138 -16.69 -20.70 11.73
C ASP A 138 -15.77 -19.52 11.35
N ALA A 139 -14.44 -19.71 11.38
CA ALA A 139 -13.49 -18.71 10.88
C ALA A 139 -13.73 -18.38 9.39
N GLN A 140 -13.92 -19.40 8.55
CA GLN A 140 -14.25 -19.22 7.14
C GLN A 140 -15.53 -18.41 6.95
N LYS A 141 -16.58 -18.72 7.72
CA LYS A 141 -17.88 -18.03 7.65
C LYS A 141 -17.73 -16.56 8.03
N VAL A 142 -17.02 -16.26 9.13
CA VAL A 142 -16.79 -14.89 9.59
C VAL A 142 -16.02 -14.10 8.53
N LEU A 143 -14.90 -14.62 8.02
CA LEU A 143 -14.07 -13.93 7.03
C LEU A 143 -14.83 -13.65 5.73
N ILE A 144 -15.60 -14.60 5.21
CA ILE A 144 -16.43 -14.39 4.02
C ILE A 144 -17.55 -13.37 4.27
N GLN A 145 -18.11 -13.33 5.46
CA GLN A 145 -19.10 -12.33 5.84
C GLN A 145 -18.47 -10.93 5.91
N GLU A 146 -17.35 -10.76 6.61
CA GLU A 146 -16.63 -9.47 6.73
C GLU A 146 -16.27 -8.91 5.35
N VAL A 147 -15.70 -9.75 4.46
CA VAL A 147 -15.37 -9.36 3.08
C VAL A 147 -16.62 -8.98 2.29
N SER A 148 -17.74 -9.70 2.48
CA SER A 148 -18.99 -9.39 1.79
C SER A 148 -19.56 -8.04 2.24
N GLU A 149 -19.56 -7.78 3.55
CA GLU A 149 -20.02 -6.53 4.15
C GLU A 149 -19.14 -5.34 3.71
N MET A 150 -17.81 -5.53 3.72
CA MET A 150 -16.87 -4.55 3.18
C MET A 150 -17.20 -4.25 1.72
N THR A 151 -17.33 -5.26 0.88
CA THR A 151 -17.60 -5.04 -0.55
C THR A 151 -18.93 -4.33 -0.78
N GLN A 152 -20.00 -4.71 -0.08
CA GLN A 152 -21.30 -4.02 -0.17
C GLN A 152 -21.20 -2.55 0.22
N THR A 153 -20.40 -2.24 1.24
CA THR A 153 -20.22 -0.88 1.77
C THR A 153 -19.46 0.01 0.78
N TYR A 154 -18.45 -0.53 0.11
CA TYR A 154 -17.49 0.29 -0.65
C TYR A 154 -17.65 0.24 -2.18
N LYS A 155 -18.36 -0.73 -2.75
CA LYS A 155 -18.45 -0.96 -4.20
C LYS A 155 -18.85 0.24 -5.08
N ASN A 156 -19.54 1.21 -4.51
CA ASN A 156 -19.99 2.41 -5.24
C ASN A 156 -19.25 3.67 -4.77
N THR A 157 -18.10 3.53 -4.12
CA THR A 157 -17.35 4.66 -3.56
C THR A 157 -16.44 5.25 -4.64
N PRO A 158 -16.65 6.51 -5.06
CA PRO A 158 -15.71 7.18 -5.95
C PRO A 158 -14.31 7.20 -5.37
N GLY A 159 -13.31 6.84 -6.19
CA GLY A 159 -11.91 6.77 -5.76
C GLY A 159 -11.49 5.43 -5.13
N LEU A 160 -12.37 4.44 -5.03
CA LEU A 160 -11.93 3.06 -4.77
C LEU A 160 -11.19 2.53 -6.01
N LEU A 161 -9.99 1.99 -5.84
CA LEU A 161 -9.21 1.43 -6.95
C LEU A 161 -9.33 -0.08 -7.04
N LEU A 162 -9.10 -0.76 -5.93
CA LEU A 162 -9.16 -2.22 -5.85
C LEU A 162 -9.30 -2.70 -4.39
N PHE A 163 -9.67 -3.97 -4.23
CA PHE A 163 -9.70 -4.66 -2.95
C PHE A 163 -8.44 -5.49 -2.75
N LEU A 164 -7.81 -5.37 -1.58
CA LEU A 164 -6.64 -6.14 -1.20
C LEU A 164 -6.97 -7.08 -0.05
N LEU A 165 -6.73 -8.37 -0.22
CA LEU A 165 -6.95 -9.41 0.78
C LEU A 165 -5.64 -9.80 1.46
N GLY A 166 -5.62 -9.72 2.77
CA GLY A 166 -4.49 -10.10 3.60
C GLY A 166 -3.47 -8.97 3.82
N ASN A 167 -2.50 -9.29 4.64
CA ASN A 167 -1.25 -8.58 4.86
C ASN A 167 -0.22 -9.60 5.38
N GLU A 168 0.55 -10.20 4.48
CA GLU A 168 1.57 -11.22 4.84
C GLU A 168 1.00 -12.41 5.64
N ASN A 169 -0.19 -12.85 5.30
CA ASN A 169 -0.83 -13.93 6.05
C ASN A 169 -0.03 -15.25 5.99
N ASN A 170 0.81 -15.42 4.97
CA ASN A 170 1.75 -16.54 4.87
C ASN A 170 2.79 -16.53 6.00
N TYR A 171 3.29 -15.38 6.42
CA TYR A 171 4.13 -15.26 7.62
C TYR A 171 3.35 -15.59 8.89
N GLY A 172 2.09 -15.14 8.99
CA GLY A 172 1.22 -15.46 10.10
C GLY A 172 0.98 -16.95 10.35
N LEU A 173 1.26 -17.83 9.38
CA LEU A 173 1.19 -19.29 9.57
C LEU A 173 2.28 -19.82 10.53
N PHE A 174 3.33 -19.04 10.76
CA PHE A 174 4.47 -19.36 11.61
C PHE A 174 4.48 -18.61 12.93
N TRP A 175 3.44 -17.84 13.21
CA TRP A 175 3.35 -17.01 14.41
C TRP A 175 2.54 -17.70 15.50
N GLU A 176 2.92 -17.45 16.74
CA GLU A 176 2.16 -17.87 17.94
C GLU A 176 1.24 -16.77 18.46
N GLY A 177 1.20 -15.63 17.77
CA GLY A 177 0.40 -14.45 18.04
C GLY A 177 0.57 -13.44 16.92
N ALA A 178 0.16 -12.19 17.15
CA ALA A 178 0.14 -11.19 16.08
C ALA A 178 1.52 -10.87 15.48
N GLU A 179 2.58 -10.89 16.29
CA GLU A 179 3.93 -10.47 15.91
C GLU A 179 5.04 -11.44 16.35
N THR A 180 4.69 -12.62 16.88
CA THR A 180 5.68 -13.60 17.31
C THR A 180 6.01 -14.56 16.18
N GLU A 181 7.10 -14.29 15.49
CA GLU A 181 7.58 -15.11 14.38
C GLU A 181 8.31 -16.34 14.87
N ASN A 182 8.01 -17.49 14.31
CA ASN A 182 8.66 -18.76 14.59
C ASN A 182 8.85 -19.54 13.28
N PHE A 183 9.75 -19.03 12.43
CA PHE A 183 10.04 -19.65 11.13
C PHE A 183 10.96 -20.86 11.32
N PRO A 184 10.60 -22.04 10.79
CA PRO A 184 11.50 -23.18 10.73
C PRO A 184 12.70 -22.86 9.83
N ASN A 185 13.85 -23.43 10.19
CA ASN A 185 15.05 -23.39 9.35
C ASN A 185 15.07 -24.48 8.26
N ASP A 186 14.12 -25.41 8.28
CA ASP A 186 14.04 -26.54 7.35
C ASP A 186 12.98 -26.26 6.26
N GLU A 187 13.42 -26.22 5.01
CA GLU A 187 12.56 -26.01 3.84
C GLU A 187 11.43 -27.05 3.74
N LYS A 188 11.67 -28.31 4.17
CA LYS A 188 10.62 -29.34 4.15
C LYS A 188 9.55 -29.07 5.20
N GLU A 189 9.93 -28.55 6.35
CA GLU A 189 8.98 -28.15 7.39
C GLU A 189 8.16 -26.95 6.94
N ILE A 190 8.79 -25.97 6.28
CA ILE A 190 8.11 -24.82 5.68
C ILE A 190 7.11 -25.29 4.62
N ALA A 191 7.52 -26.17 3.71
CA ALA A 191 6.65 -26.71 2.68
C ALA A 191 5.47 -27.51 3.27
N ALA A 192 5.73 -28.37 4.27
CA ALA A 192 4.69 -29.15 4.94
C ALA A 192 3.68 -28.25 5.67
N LYS A 193 4.13 -27.14 6.27
CA LYS A 193 3.28 -26.16 6.92
C LYS A 193 2.45 -25.37 5.88
N GLY A 194 3.05 -25.04 4.74
CA GLY A 194 2.37 -24.45 3.59
C GLY A 194 1.21 -25.31 3.09
N GLU A 195 1.45 -26.61 2.90
CA GLU A 195 0.40 -27.56 2.50
C GLU A 195 -0.72 -27.65 3.56
N LYS A 196 -0.36 -27.76 4.82
CA LYS A 196 -1.32 -27.95 5.90
C LYS A 196 -2.13 -26.70 6.23
N LEU A 197 -1.51 -25.54 6.30
CA LEU A 197 -2.10 -24.29 6.79
C LEU A 197 -2.25 -23.25 5.67
N GLY A 198 -1.30 -23.16 4.76
CA GLY A 198 -1.30 -22.19 3.66
C GLY A 198 -2.34 -22.53 2.60
N ARG A 199 -2.45 -23.77 2.18
CA ARG A 199 -3.43 -24.21 1.17
C ARG A 199 -4.88 -23.88 1.56
N PRO A 200 -5.37 -24.18 2.79
CA PRO A 200 -6.70 -23.74 3.23
C PRO A 200 -6.86 -22.21 3.22
N MET A 201 -5.81 -21.46 3.57
CA MET A 201 -5.81 -20.00 3.57
C MET A 201 -5.98 -19.44 2.15
N TYR A 202 -5.16 -19.85 1.20
CA TYR A 202 -5.23 -19.36 -0.18
C TYR A 202 -6.53 -19.78 -0.88
N ARG A 203 -7.00 -21.02 -0.63
CA ARG A 203 -8.32 -21.46 -1.08
C ARG A 203 -9.45 -20.57 -0.55
N LEU A 204 -9.37 -20.15 0.69
CA LEU A 204 -10.35 -19.24 1.28
C LEU A 204 -10.21 -17.81 0.71
N MET A 205 -8.99 -17.31 0.46
CA MET A 205 -8.75 -16.04 -0.22
C MET A 205 -9.36 -16.06 -1.63
N ASN A 206 -9.19 -17.15 -2.37
CA ASN A 206 -9.84 -17.31 -3.68
C ASN A 206 -11.37 -17.29 -3.59
N LYS A 207 -11.94 -17.97 -2.60
CA LYS A 207 -13.40 -17.93 -2.34
C LYS A 207 -13.86 -16.51 -2.00
N ALA A 208 -13.06 -15.75 -1.24
CA ALA A 208 -13.34 -14.35 -0.94
C ALA A 208 -13.25 -13.47 -2.18
N ALA A 209 -12.22 -13.64 -3.03
CA ALA A 209 -12.10 -12.94 -4.31
C ALA A 209 -13.33 -13.16 -5.20
N LYS A 210 -13.74 -14.42 -5.34
CA LYS A 210 -14.99 -14.79 -6.05
C LYS A 210 -16.22 -14.11 -5.48
N LYS A 211 -16.30 -14.02 -4.16
CA LYS A 211 -17.40 -13.36 -3.45
C LYS A 211 -17.41 -11.85 -3.70
N ILE A 212 -16.24 -11.18 -3.64
CA ILE A 212 -16.10 -9.76 -3.98
C ILE A 212 -16.60 -9.52 -5.40
N LYS A 213 -16.07 -10.26 -6.38
CA LYS A 213 -16.43 -10.12 -7.81
C LYS A 213 -17.92 -10.37 -8.09
N SER A 214 -18.58 -11.18 -7.29
CA SER A 214 -20.04 -11.39 -7.38
C SER A 214 -20.88 -10.20 -6.89
N ILE A 215 -20.30 -9.35 -6.04
CA ILE A 215 -20.94 -8.16 -5.45
C ILE A 215 -20.53 -6.89 -6.19
N ASP A 216 -19.28 -6.82 -6.60
CA ASP A 216 -18.65 -5.70 -7.30
C ASP A 216 -17.89 -6.23 -8.53
N GLY A 217 -18.44 -5.98 -9.70
CA GLY A 217 -17.82 -6.33 -10.98
C GLY A 217 -16.96 -5.22 -11.58
N SER A 218 -16.73 -4.12 -10.86
CA SER A 218 -16.04 -2.93 -11.37
C SER A 218 -14.60 -2.80 -10.88
N HIS A 219 -14.22 -3.52 -9.83
CA HIS A 219 -12.91 -3.43 -9.21
C HIS A 219 -12.23 -4.80 -9.13
N PRO A 220 -10.91 -4.90 -9.42
CA PRO A 220 -10.15 -6.13 -9.29
C PRO A 220 -9.83 -6.44 -7.83
N VAL A 221 -9.46 -7.71 -7.60
CA VAL A 221 -9.06 -8.23 -6.30
C VAL A 221 -7.60 -8.66 -6.33
N ALA A 222 -6.82 -8.14 -5.38
CA ALA A 222 -5.45 -8.54 -5.13
C ALA A 222 -5.34 -9.32 -3.81
N ILE A 223 -4.32 -10.16 -3.68
CA ILE A 223 -3.84 -10.68 -2.38
C ILE A 223 -2.61 -9.89 -1.94
N CYS A 224 -2.29 -9.89 -0.63
CA CYS A 224 -1.05 -9.32 -0.10
C CYS A 224 -0.23 -10.43 0.56
N ASN A 225 0.76 -10.91 -0.15
CA ASN A 225 1.68 -11.95 0.32
C ASN A 225 2.96 -11.36 0.90
N GLY A 226 3.61 -12.07 1.82
CA GLY A 226 4.97 -11.76 2.23
C GLY A 226 5.95 -12.45 1.28
N ASP A 227 6.72 -11.66 0.52
CA ASP A 227 7.65 -12.12 -0.50
C ASP A 227 6.98 -13.13 -1.47
N LEU A 228 7.71 -14.07 -2.04
CA LEU A 228 7.21 -15.11 -2.96
C LEU A 228 6.80 -16.42 -2.24
N GLY A 229 6.65 -16.39 -0.91
CA GLY A 229 6.34 -17.58 -0.13
C GLY A 229 5.08 -18.28 -0.62
N PHE A 230 5.17 -19.60 -0.85
CA PHE A 230 4.08 -20.48 -1.31
C PHE A 230 3.48 -20.10 -2.67
N ILE A 231 4.28 -19.55 -3.58
CA ILE A 231 3.81 -19.13 -4.91
C ILE A 231 3.20 -20.29 -5.70
N ASP A 232 3.71 -21.50 -5.53
CA ASP A 232 3.18 -22.75 -6.11
C ASP A 232 1.75 -23.04 -5.63
N ILE A 233 1.50 -22.92 -4.33
CA ILE A 233 0.15 -23.09 -3.76
C ILE A 233 -0.79 -21.98 -4.25
N ILE A 234 -0.30 -20.75 -4.36
CA ILE A 234 -1.07 -19.63 -4.89
C ILE A 234 -1.47 -19.89 -6.34
N ALA A 235 -0.56 -20.44 -7.16
CA ALA A 235 -0.84 -20.80 -8.54
C ALA A 235 -2.00 -21.81 -8.66
N GLU A 236 -2.07 -22.77 -7.76
CA GLU A 236 -3.11 -23.80 -7.76
C GLU A 236 -4.44 -23.29 -7.19
N GLU A 237 -4.42 -22.50 -6.14
CA GLU A 237 -5.62 -22.18 -5.34
C GLU A 237 -6.23 -20.80 -5.68
N CYS A 238 -5.44 -19.81 -6.15
CA CYS A 238 -5.89 -18.41 -6.31
C CYS A 238 -6.29 -18.04 -7.74
N ILE A 239 -7.04 -18.90 -8.42
CA ILE A 239 -7.41 -18.74 -9.85
C ILE A 239 -8.40 -17.60 -10.13
N ASP A 240 -9.12 -17.12 -9.13
CA ASP A 240 -10.07 -16.01 -9.24
C ASP A 240 -9.49 -14.67 -8.71
N VAL A 241 -8.23 -14.66 -8.24
CA VAL A 241 -7.49 -13.43 -7.88
C VAL A 241 -6.97 -12.78 -9.15
N ASP A 242 -7.04 -11.46 -9.26
CA ASP A 242 -6.66 -10.73 -10.48
C ASP A 242 -5.20 -10.23 -10.44
N ILE A 243 -4.67 -9.95 -9.25
CA ILE A 243 -3.39 -9.29 -9.05
C ILE A 243 -2.62 -9.97 -7.91
N TYR A 244 -1.36 -10.29 -8.16
CA TYR A 244 -0.45 -10.71 -7.10
C TYR A 244 0.17 -9.50 -6.43
N GLY A 245 -0.20 -9.25 -5.18
CA GLY A 245 0.41 -8.23 -4.34
C GLY A 245 1.41 -8.85 -3.36
N THR A 246 2.50 -8.14 -3.10
CA THR A 246 3.54 -8.60 -2.18
C THR A 246 4.19 -7.47 -1.41
N ASN A 247 4.43 -7.70 -0.12
CA ASN A 247 5.37 -6.91 0.67
C ASN A 247 6.76 -7.52 0.46
N MET A 248 7.74 -6.71 0.02
CA MET A 248 9.05 -7.23 -0.33
C MET A 248 10.17 -6.26 0.03
N TYR A 249 11.03 -6.68 0.95
CA TYR A 249 12.16 -5.91 1.46
C TYR A 249 13.48 -6.62 1.15
N ARG A 250 13.92 -6.53 -0.11
CA ARG A 250 15.14 -7.18 -0.62
C ARG A 250 16.27 -6.19 -0.91
N GLY A 251 16.25 -5.02 -0.30
CA GLY A 251 17.20 -3.94 -0.55
C GLY A 251 16.93 -3.22 -1.87
N LYS A 252 17.97 -2.98 -2.66
CA LYS A 252 17.87 -2.17 -3.91
C LYS A 252 17.25 -2.90 -5.10
N SER A 253 16.95 -4.18 -4.99
CA SER A 253 16.44 -4.99 -6.11
C SER A 253 15.47 -6.03 -5.60
N PHE A 254 14.39 -6.25 -6.35
CA PHE A 254 13.42 -7.32 -6.09
C PHE A 254 13.86 -8.68 -6.67
N GLY A 255 15.04 -8.73 -7.30
CA GLY A 255 15.61 -9.96 -7.84
C GLY A 255 14.73 -10.56 -8.94
N ASP A 256 14.30 -11.81 -8.73
CA ASP A 256 13.53 -12.61 -9.68
C ASP A 256 12.00 -12.43 -9.57
N ALA A 257 11.53 -11.52 -8.70
CA ALA A 257 10.10 -11.43 -8.36
C ALA A 257 9.18 -11.25 -9.57
N PHE A 258 9.52 -10.37 -10.50
CA PHE A 258 8.70 -10.13 -11.69
C PHE A 258 8.61 -11.35 -12.60
N GLU A 259 9.75 -12.00 -12.85
CA GLU A 259 9.83 -13.19 -13.71
C GLU A 259 9.12 -14.40 -13.07
N SER A 260 9.32 -14.60 -11.77
CA SER A 260 8.69 -15.69 -11.02
C SER A 260 7.17 -15.56 -11.02
N VAL A 261 6.63 -14.36 -10.74
CA VAL A 261 5.19 -14.12 -10.76
C VAL A 261 4.60 -14.31 -12.16
N LYS A 262 5.28 -13.79 -13.20
CA LYS A 262 4.83 -14.01 -14.59
C LYS A 262 4.81 -15.49 -14.97
N LYS A 263 5.88 -16.21 -14.62
CA LYS A 263 6.05 -17.62 -14.98
C LYS A 263 5.08 -18.54 -14.24
N GLU A 264 4.99 -18.39 -12.91
CA GLU A 264 4.25 -19.33 -12.07
C GLU A 264 2.75 -18.98 -11.97
N LEU A 265 2.39 -17.67 -11.98
CA LEU A 265 1.01 -17.24 -11.79
C LEU A 265 0.37 -16.70 -13.07
N ASN A 266 1.16 -16.23 -14.03
CA ASN A 266 0.68 -15.45 -15.19
C ASN A 266 -0.25 -14.28 -14.78
N MET A 267 0.16 -13.53 -13.75
CA MET A 267 -0.56 -12.40 -13.16
C MET A 267 0.28 -11.13 -13.22
N PRO A 268 -0.35 -9.95 -13.18
CA PRO A 268 0.37 -8.73 -12.87
C PRO A 268 0.83 -8.74 -11.41
N ILE A 269 1.98 -8.10 -11.16
CA ILE A 269 2.55 -7.92 -9.83
C ILE A 269 2.42 -6.45 -9.39
N ILE A 270 2.03 -6.27 -8.12
CA ILE A 270 2.07 -4.99 -7.42
C ILE A 270 2.83 -5.16 -6.11
N PHE A 271 3.79 -4.27 -5.84
CA PHE A 271 4.45 -4.26 -4.54
C PHE A 271 3.59 -3.48 -3.55
N THR A 272 2.91 -4.20 -2.67
CA THR A 272 2.01 -3.61 -1.67
C THR A 272 2.76 -2.92 -0.54
N GLU A 273 4.00 -3.34 -0.29
CA GLU A 273 4.98 -2.63 0.51
C GLU A 273 6.38 -2.88 0.00
N PHE A 274 7.16 -1.82 -0.06
CA PHE A 274 8.62 -1.86 -0.20
C PHE A 274 9.18 -0.51 0.24
N GLY A 275 10.43 -0.49 0.66
CA GLY A 275 11.04 0.75 1.10
C GLY A 275 12.33 0.52 1.83
N ALA A 276 12.81 1.56 2.48
CA ALA A 276 13.96 1.55 3.35
C ALA A 276 13.75 2.56 4.47
N ASP A 277 14.33 2.30 5.63
CA ASP A 277 14.39 3.30 6.67
C ASP A 277 15.42 4.40 6.37
N ALA A 278 15.30 5.51 7.06
CA ALA A 278 16.27 6.60 7.01
C ALA A 278 17.33 6.48 8.11
N PHE A 279 17.39 5.35 8.84
CA PHE A 279 18.33 5.11 9.90
C PHE A 279 19.50 4.23 9.44
N ASP A 280 20.71 4.73 9.64
CA ASP A 280 21.93 3.99 9.33
C ASP A 280 22.40 3.27 10.62
N ALA A 281 22.20 1.96 10.66
CA ALA A 281 22.52 1.16 11.84
C ALA A 281 24.01 1.08 12.15
N LEU A 282 24.90 1.22 11.14
CA LEU A 282 26.35 1.28 11.34
C LEU A 282 26.81 2.58 11.96
N GLU A 283 26.26 3.69 11.47
CA GLU A 283 26.63 5.03 11.91
C GLU A 283 25.76 5.51 13.08
N ASN A 284 24.70 4.76 13.42
CA ASN A 284 23.73 5.09 14.47
C ASN A 284 23.14 6.50 14.31
N LYS A 285 22.72 6.86 13.10
CA LYS A 285 22.17 8.18 12.76
C LYS A 285 21.29 8.15 11.51
N GLU A 286 20.54 9.23 11.32
CA GLU A 286 19.75 9.44 10.09
C GLU A 286 20.64 9.49 8.84
N ASN A 287 20.26 8.75 7.80
CA ASN A 287 20.88 8.75 6.47
C ASN A 287 19.83 8.83 5.34
N GLN A 288 19.24 10.01 5.16
CA GLN A 288 18.21 10.27 4.15
C GLN A 288 18.64 9.93 2.72
N ARG A 289 19.94 10.03 2.42
CA ARG A 289 20.46 9.74 1.09
C ARG A 289 20.38 8.25 0.77
N MET A 290 20.66 7.39 1.74
CA MET A 290 20.58 5.94 1.57
C MET A 290 19.13 5.48 1.43
N GLN A 291 18.21 6.00 2.23
CA GLN A 291 16.77 5.77 2.06
C GLN A 291 16.32 6.12 0.63
N ALA A 292 16.65 7.32 0.15
CA ALA A 292 16.29 7.75 -1.20
C ALA A 292 16.91 6.86 -2.28
N PHE A 293 18.14 6.39 -2.08
CA PHE A 293 18.83 5.50 -3.01
C PHE A 293 18.08 4.17 -3.19
N TYR A 294 17.76 3.48 -2.09
CA TYR A 294 17.04 2.21 -2.16
C TYR A 294 15.68 2.37 -2.84
N MET A 295 14.92 3.38 -2.46
CA MET A 295 13.59 3.62 -3.02
C MET A 295 13.63 3.95 -4.52
N VAL A 296 14.59 4.75 -4.97
CA VAL A 296 14.76 5.07 -6.41
C VAL A 296 15.14 3.83 -7.21
N GLU A 297 16.04 2.98 -6.71
CA GLU A 297 16.41 1.73 -7.39
C GLU A 297 15.23 0.75 -7.47
N ASN A 298 14.43 0.62 -6.40
CA ASN A 298 13.23 -0.20 -6.41
C ASN A 298 12.21 0.32 -7.45
N TRP A 299 11.91 1.61 -7.45
CA TRP A 299 10.99 2.20 -8.43
C TRP A 299 11.51 2.05 -9.86
N LYS A 300 12.81 2.13 -10.09
CA LYS A 300 13.40 1.89 -11.40
C LYS A 300 13.08 0.46 -11.90
N GLU A 301 13.23 -0.56 -11.07
CA GLU A 301 12.86 -1.93 -11.45
C GLU A 301 11.36 -2.07 -11.72
N ILE A 302 10.50 -1.45 -10.90
CA ILE A 302 9.05 -1.42 -11.10
C ILE A 302 8.72 -0.86 -12.50
N TYR A 303 9.33 0.27 -12.88
CA TYR A 303 9.11 0.88 -14.20
C TYR A 303 9.71 0.05 -15.34
N GLU A 304 10.92 -0.49 -15.17
CA GLU A 304 11.57 -1.30 -16.21
C GLU A 304 10.83 -2.61 -16.51
N ASN A 305 9.96 -3.07 -15.61
CA ASN A 305 9.13 -4.26 -15.78
C ASN A 305 7.66 -3.95 -16.14
N ALA A 306 7.33 -2.67 -16.40
CA ALA A 306 6.00 -2.30 -16.88
C ALA A 306 5.77 -2.80 -18.33
N ALA A 307 4.51 -2.98 -18.68
CA ALA A 307 4.12 -3.45 -20.01
C ALA A 307 4.67 -2.55 -21.12
N GLY A 308 5.13 -3.16 -22.21
CA GLY A 308 5.74 -2.48 -23.37
C GLY A 308 7.20 -2.10 -23.19
N LEU A 309 7.86 -2.42 -22.07
CA LEU A 309 9.26 -2.05 -21.80
C LEU A 309 10.26 -3.21 -21.95
N GLY A 310 9.79 -4.41 -22.34
CA GLY A 310 10.63 -5.51 -22.80
C GLY A 310 11.41 -6.27 -21.74
N LYS A 311 11.00 -6.19 -20.46
CA LYS A 311 11.41 -7.13 -19.40
C LYS A 311 10.29 -8.11 -19.11
N SER A 312 9.87 -8.26 -17.85
CA SER A 312 8.78 -9.18 -17.49
C SER A 312 7.41 -8.65 -17.93
N GLU A 313 7.24 -7.32 -18.09
CA GLU A 313 6.04 -6.68 -18.63
C GLU A 313 4.75 -6.98 -17.84
N ASN A 314 4.90 -7.21 -16.54
CA ASN A 314 3.79 -7.52 -15.65
C ASN A 314 3.71 -6.62 -14.41
N SER A 315 4.59 -5.59 -14.30
CA SER A 315 4.52 -4.64 -13.20
C SER A 315 3.41 -3.62 -13.45
N ILE A 316 2.54 -3.43 -12.46
CA ILE A 316 1.48 -2.41 -12.48
C ILE A 316 1.71 -1.31 -11.45
N GLY A 317 2.87 -1.28 -10.80
CA GLY A 317 3.26 -0.27 -9.81
C GLY A 317 3.56 -0.82 -8.44
N GLY A 318 3.51 0.05 -7.44
CA GLY A 318 3.78 -0.32 -6.07
C GLY A 318 3.45 0.79 -5.07
N PHE A 319 3.59 0.47 -3.79
CA PHE A 319 3.33 1.35 -2.65
C PHE A 319 4.60 1.46 -1.81
N THR A 320 5.22 2.64 -1.83
CA THR A 320 6.36 2.93 -0.95
C THR A 320 5.92 2.86 0.52
N PHE A 321 6.63 2.14 1.34
CA PHE A 321 6.45 2.10 2.79
C PHE A 321 7.52 2.97 3.46
N GLN A 322 7.11 4.07 4.10
CA GLN A 322 5.79 4.66 4.22
C GLN A 322 5.85 6.20 4.14
N PHE A 323 4.70 6.87 4.21
CA PHE A 323 4.62 8.32 4.06
C PHE A 323 5.27 9.08 5.21
N SER A 324 4.88 8.79 6.45
CA SER A 324 5.44 9.45 7.64
C SER A 324 5.96 8.44 8.65
N ASP A 325 6.90 8.85 9.49
CA ASP A 325 7.53 7.99 10.49
C ASP A 325 6.52 7.30 11.41
N GLY A 326 6.72 6.01 11.66
CA GLY A 326 5.91 5.22 12.57
C GLY A 326 6.55 5.10 13.95
N TRP A 327 6.35 6.08 14.83
CA TRP A 327 6.94 6.11 16.17
C TRP A 327 6.33 5.07 17.13
N TRP A 328 5.75 4.03 16.60
CA TRP A 328 5.17 2.94 17.36
C TRP A 328 5.31 1.62 16.61
N LYS A 329 5.36 0.55 17.35
CA LYS A 329 5.29 -0.82 16.85
C LYS A 329 4.30 -1.62 17.69
N PHE A 330 3.76 -2.71 17.17
CA PHE A 330 2.90 -3.58 17.96
C PHE A 330 3.62 -4.03 19.25
N GLY A 331 2.93 -3.91 20.38
CA GLY A 331 3.50 -4.21 21.70
C GLY A 331 4.27 -3.04 22.34
N GLN A 332 4.63 -2.00 21.61
CA GLN A 332 5.26 -0.80 22.13
C GLN A 332 4.22 0.07 22.85
N THR A 333 4.42 0.31 24.14
CA THR A 333 3.49 1.05 25.00
C THR A 333 4.15 2.14 25.81
N LYS A 334 5.48 2.32 25.67
CA LYS A 334 6.29 3.31 26.40
C LYS A 334 7.17 4.08 25.44
N ASN A 335 7.57 5.27 25.85
CA ASN A 335 8.48 6.15 25.12
C ASN A 335 7.99 6.53 23.70
N LEU A 336 6.67 6.53 23.48
CA LEU A 336 6.05 6.83 22.19
C LEU A 336 6.27 8.29 21.73
N GLU A 337 6.80 9.15 22.60
CA GLU A 337 7.17 10.54 22.31
C GLU A 337 8.62 10.68 21.79
N ILE A 338 9.39 9.59 21.83
CA ILE A 338 10.81 9.59 21.50
C ILE A 338 11.00 8.75 20.24
N GLN A 339 11.57 9.34 19.20
CA GLN A 339 12.02 8.58 18.05
C GLN A 339 13.31 7.85 18.40
N ASP A 340 13.28 6.54 18.44
CA ASP A 340 14.42 5.68 18.73
C ASP A 340 14.54 4.52 17.71
N ASN A 341 15.25 3.49 18.04
CA ASN A 341 15.44 2.33 17.15
C ASN A 341 14.89 1.03 17.74
N ASN A 342 13.93 1.09 18.66
CA ASN A 342 13.36 -0.10 19.29
C ASN A 342 12.36 -0.83 18.38
N ALA A 343 11.68 -0.11 17.48
CA ALA A 343 10.70 -0.66 16.55
C ALA A 343 11.37 -1.24 15.29
N SER A 344 12.30 -2.19 15.46
CA SER A 344 13.16 -2.73 14.41
C SER A 344 12.98 -4.23 14.26
N TRP A 345 13.34 -4.75 13.10
CA TRP A 345 13.50 -6.20 12.88
C TRP A 345 14.88 -6.51 12.29
N GLU A 346 15.28 -7.77 12.43
CA GLU A 346 16.49 -8.27 11.83
C GLU A 346 16.40 -8.42 10.33
N GLY A 347 17.56 -8.45 9.70
CA GLY A 347 17.68 -8.84 8.33
C GLY A 347 17.41 -7.73 7.35
N GLY A 348 17.10 -8.13 6.14
CA GLY A 348 16.93 -7.27 5.01
C GLY A 348 18.12 -7.28 4.06
N GLY A 349 17.90 -6.76 2.89
CA GLY A 349 18.89 -6.69 1.82
C GLY A 349 19.71 -5.39 1.81
N TYR A 350 19.87 -4.73 2.93
CA TYR A 350 20.48 -3.39 3.03
C TYR A 350 21.98 -3.49 3.29
N ARG A 351 22.76 -3.82 2.27
CA ARG A 351 24.19 -4.10 2.38
C ARG A 351 25.05 -2.92 2.82
N PHE A 352 24.55 -1.69 2.68
CA PHE A 352 25.33 -0.49 2.94
C PHE A 352 25.22 0.01 4.37
N ASP A 353 24.20 -0.42 5.09
CA ASP A 353 23.95 -0.05 6.49
C ASP A 353 23.65 -1.25 7.38
N TYR A 354 23.79 -2.47 6.83
CA TYR A 354 23.58 -3.70 7.59
C TYR A 354 24.61 -3.88 8.71
N THR A 355 24.12 -4.13 9.90
CA THR A 355 24.89 -4.61 11.04
C THR A 355 24.22 -5.87 11.59
N GLU A 356 25.00 -6.81 12.13
CA GLU A 356 24.43 -7.99 12.76
C GLU A 356 23.63 -7.60 14.01
N GLY A 357 22.37 -8.03 14.08
CA GLY A 357 21.49 -7.76 15.21
C GLY A 357 20.15 -7.15 14.80
N ILE A 358 19.46 -6.55 15.76
CA ILE A 358 18.04 -6.18 15.67
C ILE A 358 17.76 -4.81 15.04
N ASN A 359 18.73 -3.96 14.86
CA ASN A 359 18.52 -2.57 14.47
C ASN A 359 18.77 -2.31 12.98
N ASN A 360 18.62 -3.31 12.13
CA ASN A 360 18.90 -3.17 10.70
C ASN A 360 17.75 -2.58 9.89
N MET A 361 16.52 -2.76 10.37
CA MET A 361 15.30 -2.27 9.75
C MET A 361 14.48 -1.55 10.80
N ASN A 362 14.63 -0.22 10.89
CA ASN A 362 14.00 0.56 11.93
C ASN A 362 12.72 1.22 11.46
N GLU A 363 11.56 0.66 11.84
CA GLU A 363 10.26 1.16 11.40
C GLU A 363 9.95 2.59 11.82
N GLU A 364 10.50 3.07 12.93
CA GLU A 364 10.31 4.47 13.33
C GLU A 364 10.91 5.47 12.33
N TRP A 365 11.78 5.01 11.41
CA TRP A 365 12.47 5.83 10.43
C TRP A 365 12.07 5.54 8.97
N PHE A 366 11.04 4.76 8.76
CA PHE A 366 10.60 4.39 7.40
C PHE A 366 9.88 5.51 6.65
N GLY A 367 9.44 6.55 7.34
CA GLY A 367 8.77 7.68 6.70
C GLY A 367 9.65 8.39 5.67
N ILE A 368 9.08 8.70 4.51
CA ILE A 368 9.68 9.66 3.58
C ILE A 368 9.51 11.09 4.07
N CYS A 369 8.70 11.27 5.10
CA CYS A 369 8.59 12.49 5.89
C CYS A 369 8.84 12.15 7.36
N GLY A 370 9.76 12.88 8.01
CA GLY A 370 9.90 12.88 9.46
C GLY A 370 8.75 13.62 10.13
N LYS A 371 8.51 13.35 11.42
CA LYS A 371 7.51 14.04 12.23
C LYS A 371 8.19 15.05 13.17
N GLY A 372 7.57 16.19 13.32
CA GLY A 372 7.98 17.26 14.20
C GLY A 372 6.89 17.67 15.19
N PRO A 373 7.07 18.81 15.89
CA PRO A 373 6.13 19.27 16.90
C PRO A 373 4.71 19.41 16.39
N THR A 374 3.77 19.22 17.30
CA THR A 374 2.34 19.41 17.04
C THR A 374 2.01 20.92 17.02
N ASN A 375 1.30 21.37 16.00
CA ASN A 375 0.86 22.75 15.83
C ASN A 375 -0.43 23.05 16.63
N GLU A 376 -0.91 24.29 16.59
CA GLU A 376 -2.12 24.75 17.29
C GLU A 376 -3.40 24.00 16.89
N LYS A 377 -3.44 23.37 15.72
CA LYS A 377 -4.56 22.53 15.24
C LYS A 377 -4.48 21.10 15.73
N GLY A 378 -3.45 20.73 16.49
CA GLY A 378 -3.22 19.36 16.95
C GLY A 378 -2.57 18.46 15.90
N LEU A 379 -2.10 18.99 14.76
CA LEU A 379 -1.42 18.24 13.71
C LEU A 379 0.09 18.33 13.93
N TYR A 380 0.79 17.21 13.74
CA TYR A 380 2.26 17.23 13.75
C TYR A 380 2.81 17.86 12.47
N THR A 381 3.95 18.51 12.59
CA THR A 381 4.68 19.05 11.44
C THR A 381 5.34 17.90 10.67
N LEU A 382 5.27 17.95 9.34
CA LEU A 382 5.95 16.99 8.47
C LEU A 382 7.22 17.61 7.91
N TYR A 383 8.33 16.87 7.99
CA TYR A 383 9.62 17.24 7.41
C TYR A 383 9.94 16.31 6.22
N PRO A 384 9.63 16.70 4.97
CA PRO A 384 9.98 15.90 3.79
C PRO A 384 11.47 15.60 3.75
N ARG A 385 11.82 14.31 3.66
CA ARG A 385 13.20 13.83 3.52
C ARG A 385 13.66 13.82 2.06
N ALA A 386 14.92 13.48 1.84
CA ALA A 386 15.47 13.33 0.50
C ALA A 386 14.66 12.35 -0.37
N ALA A 387 14.11 11.28 0.23
CA ALA A 387 13.26 10.32 -0.48
C ALA A 387 12.00 10.96 -1.05
N TYR A 388 11.35 11.88 -0.34
CA TYR A 388 10.20 12.63 -0.84
C TYR A 388 10.54 13.35 -2.17
N TYR A 389 11.64 14.09 -2.21
CA TYR A 389 12.03 14.87 -3.39
C TYR A 389 12.51 13.97 -4.54
N ALA A 390 13.21 12.89 -4.23
CA ALA A 390 13.66 11.93 -5.24
C ALA A 390 12.46 11.20 -5.87
N LEU A 391 11.49 10.76 -5.07
CA LEU A 391 10.28 10.11 -5.56
C LEU A 391 9.35 11.07 -6.29
N LYS A 392 9.34 12.36 -5.93
CA LYS A 392 8.66 13.39 -6.72
C LYS A 392 9.17 13.45 -8.16
N GLU A 393 10.49 13.31 -8.37
CA GLU A 393 11.05 13.19 -9.73
C GLU A 393 10.65 11.85 -10.37
N VAL A 394 10.72 10.74 -9.64
CA VAL A 394 10.34 9.41 -10.15
C VAL A 394 8.93 9.41 -10.73
N HIS A 395 7.97 9.93 -9.98
CA HIS A 395 6.56 9.87 -10.34
C HIS A 395 6.13 10.79 -11.49
N GLN A 396 7.04 11.63 -12.01
CA GLN A 396 6.79 12.44 -13.22
C GLN A 396 6.88 11.62 -14.50
N LEU A 397 7.56 10.47 -14.48
CA LEU A 397 7.66 9.60 -15.63
C LEU A 397 6.40 8.74 -15.77
N ASN A 398 5.74 8.78 -16.92
CA ASN A 398 4.69 7.83 -17.26
C ASN A 398 5.28 6.71 -18.14
N PRO A 399 5.38 5.46 -17.64
CA PRO A 399 5.97 4.36 -18.40
C PRO A 399 5.15 3.96 -19.63
N TYR A 400 3.86 4.34 -19.68
CA TYR A 400 2.95 4.03 -20.79
C TYR A 400 2.89 5.13 -21.87
N ASP A 401 3.71 6.20 -21.73
CA ASP A 401 3.84 7.18 -22.81
C ASP A 401 4.53 6.54 -24.01
N LYS A 402 4.00 6.77 -25.21
CA LYS A 402 4.52 6.18 -26.47
C LYS A 402 5.98 6.54 -26.78
N SER A 403 6.48 7.64 -26.22
CA SER A 403 7.88 8.06 -26.36
C SER A 403 8.83 7.36 -25.40
N VAL A 404 8.29 6.66 -24.38
CA VAL A 404 9.08 5.99 -23.35
C VAL A 404 9.40 4.56 -23.78
N ASN A 405 10.66 4.20 -23.63
CA ASN A 405 11.18 2.85 -23.82
C ASN A 405 12.21 2.55 -22.72
N ARG A 406 12.72 1.33 -22.68
CA ARG A 406 13.66 0.89 -21.65
C ARG A 406 14.91 1.78 -21.53
N THR A 407 15.44 2.26 -22.65
CA THR A 407 16.60 3.17 -22.63
C THR A 407 16.24 4.51 -22.02
N THR A 408 15.05 5.03 -22.36
CA THR A 408 14.51 6.27 -21.78
C THR A 408 14.35 6.14 -20.26
N VAL A 409 13.75 5.06 -19.77
CA VAL A 409 13.60 4.77 -18.35
C VAL A 409 14.96 4.74 -17.65
N SER A 410 15.89 3.91 -18.13
CA SER A 410 17.22 3.77 -17.53
C SER A 410 18.00 5.08 -17.50
N LYS A 411 17.84 5.94 -18.53
CA LYS A 411 18.45 7.27 -18.55
C LYS A 411 17.78 8.19 -17.54
N TYR A 412 16.46 8.21 -17.50
CA TYR A 412 15.68 9.06 -16.60
C TYR A 412 16.08 8.84 -15.15
N PHE A 413 16.08 7.58 -14.69
CA PHE A 413 16.45 7.24 -13.32
C PHE A 413 17.90 7.57 -12.97
N ARG A 414 18.84 7.39 -13.91
CA ARG A 414 20.24 7.79 -13.71
C ARG A 414 20.41 9.31 -13.56
N ASP A 415 19.52 10.09 -14.16
CA ASP A 415 19.57 11.55 -14.14
C ASP A 415 18.97 12.14 -12.85
N ILE A 416 18.28 11.35 -12.02
CA ILE A 416 17.80 11.76 -10.70
C ILE A 416 18.99 12.02 -9.75
N LYS A 417 19.09 13.25 -9.25
CA LYS A 417 20.23 13.70 -8.43
C LYS A 417 19.90 13.64 -6.94
N LEU A 418 20.25 12.54 -6.27
CA LEU A 418 20.02 12.37 -4.83
C LEU A 418 20.67 13.48 -3.98
N LYS A 419 21.79 14.07 -4.44
CA LYS A 419 22.41 15.19 -3.75
C LYS A 419 21.50 16.41 -3.69
N ASP A 420 20.80 16.70 -4.78
CA ASP A 420 19.88 17.84 -4.87
C ASP A 420 18.63 17.58 -4.02
N ALA A 421 18.15 16.35 -3.96
CA ALA A 421 17.07 15.94 -3.08
C ALA A 421 17.44 16.14 -1.59
N VAL A 422 18.67 15.79 -1.19
CA VAL A 422 19.17 16.03 0.18
C VAL A 422 19.25 17.53 0.49
N LEU A 423 19.70 18.36 -0.45
CA LEU A 423 19.76 19.81 -0.26
C LEU A 423 18.37 20.40 -0.06
N LYS A 424 17.40 20.03 -0.93
CA LYS A 424 16.00 20.47 -0.82
C LYS A 424 15.38 20.08 0.54
N ALA A 425 15.63 18.85 1.00
CA ALA A 425 15.14 18.39 2.31
C ALA A 425 15.67 19.26 3.47
N ARG A 426 16.95 19.61 3.44
CA ARG A 426 17.58 20.47 4.46
C ARG A 426 17.01 21.89 4.44
N GLU A 427 16.87 22.49 3.25
CA GLU A 427 16.31 23.84 3.08
C GLU A 427 14.86 23.90 3.58
N THR A 428 14.05 22.89 3.26
CA THR A 428 12.66 22.82 3.72
C THR A 428 12.57 22.69 5.23
N LYS A 429 13.39 21.85 5.86
CA LYS A 429 13.42 21.70 7.32
C LYS A 429 13.72 23.05 8.00
N VAL A 430 14.75 23.74 7.56
CA VAL A 430 15.10 25.07 8.10
C VAL A 430 13.98 26.10 7.93
N SER A 431 13.17 25.98 6.87
CA SER A 431 12.05 26.91 6.64
C SER A 431 10.80 26.60 7.49
N LEU A 432 10.70 25.39 8.03
CA LEU A 432 9.58 24.94 8.86
C LEU A 432 9.87 25.10 10.38
N ASP A 433 11.15 25.08 10.78
CA ASP A 433 11.63 25.37 12.13
C ASP A 433 11.63 26.88 12.40
#